data_c5747a28e424a8365c59abdcb9ea7f4b
#
_entry.id   c5747a28e424a8365c59abdcb9ea7f4b
#
_cell.length_a   1.000
_cell.length_b   1.000
_cell.length_c   1.000
_cell.angle_alpha   90.00
_cell.angle_beta   90.00
_cell.angle_gamma   90.00
#
_symmetry.space_group_name_H-M   'P 1'
#
loop_
_entity.id
_entity.type
_entity.pdbx_description
1 polymer ?
#
loop_
_entity_poly.entity_id
_entity_poly.type
_entity_poly.pdbx_seq_one_letter_code
_entity_poly.pdbx_strand_id
1 'polypeptide(L)'
;MKKVCIAIVLLLLMSASAYAENMKIRFGILPVIDTLPLQVGVQDGLFEKHGIDMELIRFASALERDTAMQAGQLDGYFGDLVATYLLINQGVPMRIALTSWRTTPGYPMFGIALSPANKDRDMGDMKGRTLGLSKSSVMEYLADKMEDHLGVNRGHFSLLEIKKIPIRLQMLMTDQVDSALLPEPLLSLARLKGGGTLATAEKLDMPLTVLCLHDKYFADDAEGYAKFIAAYKEAVQRLADSPEKYRSLMAKTCRIPKPLMSEFPVYPYPMPSLPSAAELDEVQTWMVEKGLLKVKVPDETALSPIIP
;
A
#
# COMPACT_ATOMS: atom_id res chain seq x y z
N MET A 1 -28.09 57.63 15.73
CA MET A 1 -26.91 57.28 14.88
C MET A 1 -25.85 56.45 15.60
N LYS A 2 -25.40 56.81 16.84
CA LYS A 2 -24.37 56.00 17.56
C LYS A 2 -24.78 54.56 17.89
N LYS A 3 -26.05 54.25 18.16
CA LYS A 3 -26.52 52.87 18.45
C LYS A 3 -26.61 51.98 17.21
N VAL A 4 -26.83 52.54 16.02
CA VAL A 4 -26.85 51.81 14.76
C VAL A 4 -25.45 51.43 14.29
N CYS A 5 -24.45 52.28 14.49
CA CYS A 5 -23.06 51.99 14.16
C CYS A 5 -22.48 50.87 15.05
N ILE A 6 -22.86 50.76 16.31
CA ILE A 6 -22.39 49.68 17.20
C ILE A 6 -22.97 48.33 16.80
N ALA A 7 -24.23 48.27 16.35
CA ALA A 7 -24.86 47.05 15.88
C ALA A 7 -24.23 46.50 14.57
N ILE A 8 -23.84 47.39 13.65
CA ILE A 8 -23.17 47.03 12.41
C ILE A 8 -21.74 46.50 12.66
N VAL A 9 -21.01 47.10 13.62
CA VAL A 9 -19.67 46.61 13.99
C VAL A 9 -19.74 45.26 14.68
N LEU A 10 -20.75 45.00 15.52
CA LEU A 10 -20.96 43.66 16.12
C LEU A 10 -21.38 42.60 15.11
N LEU A 11 -22.16 42.93 14.06
CA LEU A 11 -22.49 42.01 12.96
C LEU A 11 -21.28 41.73 12.09
N LEU A 12 -20.39 42.65 11.86
CA LEU A 12 -19.13 42.45 11.10
C LEU A 12 -18.11 41.60 11.88
N LEU A 13 -18.14 41.58 13.19
CA LEU A 13 -17.28 40.71 14.02
C LEU A 13 -17.81 39.27 14.13
N MET A 14 -19.07 38.98 13.84
CA MET A 14 -19.62 37.61 13.80
C MET A 14 -19.37 36.89 12.49
N SER A 15 -18.93 37.57 11.44
CA SER A 15 -18.60 36.93 10.13
C SER A 15 -17.12 36.58 9.95
N ALA A 16 -16.30 36.71 11.01
CA ALA A 16 -15.03 36.03 11.04
C ALA A 16 -15.30 34.53 11.24
N SER A 17 -15.80 33.86 10.19
CA SER A 17 -15.69 32.41 10.08
C SER A 17 -14.22 32.10 10.30
N ALA A 18 -13.88 31.52 11.45
CA ALA A 18 -12.57 30.95 11.65
C ALA A 18 -12.41 29.92 10.51
N TYR A 19 -11.68 30.26 9.46
CA TYR A 19 -11.17 29.30 8.53
C TYR A 19 -10.28 28.39 9.40
N ALA A 20 -10.84 27.29 9.84
CA ALA A 20 -10.04 26.25 10.47
C ALA A 20 -8.97 25.89 9.46
N GLU A 21 -7.71 26.14 9.80
CA GLU A 21 -6.58 25.75 8.95
C GLU A 21 -6.68 24.24 8.69
N ASN A 22 -6.61 23.83 7.43
CA ASN A 22 -6.67 22.43 7.07
C ASN A 22 -5.54 21.68 7.76
N MET A 23 -5.86 20.51 8.30
CA MET A 23 -4.90 19.63 8.94
C MET A 23 -3.92 19.10 7.89
N LYS A 24 -2.63 19.45 8.01
CA LYS A 24 -1.61 19.00 7.08
C LYS A 24 -1.21 17.55 7.35
N ILE A 25 -1.20 16.72 6.29
CA ILE A 25 -0.72 15.33 6.31
C ILE A 25 0.31 15.13 5.21
N ARG A 26 1.57 14.91 5.59
CA ARG A 26 2.65 14.47 4.69
C ARG A 26 2.59 12.95 4.60
N PHE A 27 2.10 12.42 3.47
CA PHE A 27 1.83 11.01 3.33
C PHE A 27 2.80 10.36 2.33
N GLY A 28 3.60 9.40 2.82
CA GLY A 28 4.59 8.67 2.02
C GLY A 28 3.96 7.59 1.16
N ILE A 29 4.21 7.61 -0.15
CA ILE A 29 3.69 6.63 -1.10
C ILE A 29 4.77 6.06 -2.01
N LEU A 30 4.48 4.90 -2.61
CA LEU A 30 5.19 4.35 -3.77
C LEU A 30 4.35 4.56 -5.04
N PRO A 31 4.97 4.61 -6.24
CA PRO A 31 4.22 4.72 -7.49
C PRO A 31 3.68 3.36 -7.93
N VAL A 32 2.75 2.81 -7.16
CA VAL A 32 2.09 1.51 -7.34
C VAL A 32 0.57 1.67 -7.38
N ILE A 33 -0.12 0.70 -7.98
CA ILE A 33 -1.57 0.82 -8.24
C ILE A 33 -2.41 0.83 -6.96
N ASP A 34 -1.97 0.20 -5.88
CA ASP A 34 -2.65 0.21 -4.57
C ASP A 34 -2.79 1.63 -3.97
N THR A 35 -2.02 2.62 -4.44
CA THR A 35 -2.12 4.02 -3.99
C THR A 35 -3.08 4.87 -4.81
N LEU A 36 -3.74 4.31 -5.82
CA LEU A 36 -4.64 5.07 -6.69
C LEU A 36 -5.77 5.79 -5.94
N PRO A 37 -6.43 5.21 -4.92
CA PRO A 37 -7.45 5.94 -4.16
C PRO A 37 -6.93 7.23 -3.52
N LEU A 38 -5.71 7.23 -2.99
CA LEU A 38 -5.08 8.45 -2.45
C LEU A 38 -4.87 9.51 -3.55
N GLN A 39 -4.44 9.07 -4.75
CA GLN A 39 -4.24 9.96 -5.90
C GLN A 39 -5.57 10.58 -6.38
N VAL A 40 -6.65 9.78 -6.39
CA VAL A 40 -8.01 10.24 -6.70
C VAL A 40 -8.48 11.25 -5.66
N GLY A 41 -8.28 10.94 -4.37
CA GLY A 41 -8.65 11.82 -3.27
C GLY A 41 -8.00 13.20 -3.36
N VAL A 42 -6.71 13.25 -3.75
CA VAL A 42 -6.01 14.53 -3.98
C VAL A 42 -6.49 15.19 -5.27
N GLN A 43 -6.58 14.47 -6.40
CA GLN A 43 -6.97 15.05 -7.68
C GLN A 43 -8.39 15.67 -7.64
N ASP A 44 -9.33 15.01 -6.98
CA ASP A 44 -10.73 15.44 -6.91
C ASP A 44 -11.01 16.37 -5.71
N GLY A 45 -9.97 16.79 -4.95
CA GLY A 45 -10.09 17.71 -3.81
C GLY A 45 -10.84 17.12 -2.61
N LEU A 46 -10.89 15.77 -2.49
CA LEU A 46 -11.68 15.12 -1.44
C LEU A 46 -11.06 15.32 -0.05
N PHE A 47 -9.74 15.30 0.04
CA PHE A 47 -9.05 15.56 1.30
C PHE A 47 -9.28 17.01 1.76
N GLU A 48 -9.17 18.00 0.86
CA GLU A 48 -9.48 19.41 1.16
C GLU A 48 -10.92 19.58 1.60
N LYS A 49 -11.88 18.94 0.93
CA LYS A 49 -13.32 18.93 1.28
C LYS A 49 -13.54 18.45 2.72
N HIS A 50 -12.72 17.52 3.20
CA HIS A 50 -12.77 17.00 4.56
C HIS A 50 -11.80 17.71 5.53
N GLY A 51 -11.24 18.88 5.16
CA GLY A 51 -10.39 19.69 6.01
C GLY A 51 -8.96 19.15 6.17
N ILE A 52 -8.45 18.43 5.16
CA ILE A 52 -7.09 17.89 5.12
C ILE A 52 -6.32 18.50 3.96
N ASP A 53 -5.15 19.10 4.24
CA ASP A 53 -4.12 19.45 3.27
C ASP A 53 -3.21 18.21 3.09
N MET A 54 -3.50 17.39 2.07
CA MET A 54 -2.81 16.13 1.80
C MET A 54 -1.64 16.32 0.84
N GLU A 55 -0.43 16.15 1.34
CA GLU A 55 0.80 16.15 0.56
C GLU A 55 1.29 14.71 0.32
N LEU A 56 1.15 14.19 -0.92
CA LEU A 56 1.65 12.86 -1.29
C LEU A 56 3.13 12.92 -1.67
N ILE A 57 4.00 12.37 -0.83
CA ILE A 57 5.45 12.33 -1.01
C ILE A 57 5.83 10.98 -1.62
N ARG A 58 6.42 10.99 -2.83
CA ARG A 58 6.77 9.79 -3.59
C ARG A 58 8.19 9.33 -3.32
N PHE A 59 8.34 8.06 -2.99
CA PHE A 59 9.63 7.40 -2.79
C PHE A 59 9.91 6.40 -3.91
N ALA A 60 11.20 6.13 -4.17
CA ALA A 60 11.61 5.16 -5.18
C ALA A 60 11.65 3.72 -4.62
N SER A 61 11.71 3.56 -3.30
CA SER A 61 11.73 2.26 -2.61
C SER A 61 11.01 2.31 -1.27
N ALA A 62 10.56 1.14 -0.79
CA ALA A 62 10.01 1.00 0.55
C ALA A 62 11.03 1.42 1.64
N LEU A 63 12.31 1.05 1.47
CA LEU A 63 13.36 1.42 2.41
C LEU A 63 13.49 2.94 2.60
N GLU A 64 13.47 3.72 1.51
CA GLU A 64 13.53 5.18 1.59
C GLU A 64 12.31 5.76 2.31
N ARG A 65 11.11 5.27 1.98
CA ARG A 65 9.85 5.66 2.63
C ARG A 65 9.86 5.34 4.12
N ASP A 66 10.26 4.13 4.49
CA ASP A 66 10.29 3.66 5.88
C ASP A 66 11.31 4.46 6.70
N THR A 67 12.46 4.78 6.12
CA THR A 67 13.47 5.66 6.74
C THR A 67 12.91 7.07 6.97
N ALA A 68 12.16 7.62 6.01
CA ALA A 68 11.52 8.93 6.17
C ALA A 68 10.42 8.91 7.25
N MET A 69 9.65 7.82 7.37
CA MET A 69 8.66 7.64 8.44
C MET A 69 9.35 7.54 9.81
N GLN A 70 10.40 6.75 9.93
CA GLN A 70 11.19 6.61 11.16
C GLN A 70 11.84 7.92 11.59
N ALA A 71 12.26 8.75 10.63
CA ALA A 71 12.84 10.07 10.89
C ALA A 71 11.79 11.16 11.21
N GLY A 72 10.49 10.85 11.31
CA GLY A 72 9.41 11.80 11.58
C GLY A 72 9.16 12.80 10.45
N GLN A 73 9.62 12.51 9.24
CA GLN A 73 9.39 13.35 8.06
C GLN A 73 8.01 13.15 7.44
N LEU A 74 7.31 12.09 7.82
CA LEU A 74 5.99 11.72 7.36
C LEU A 74 4.98 11.69 8.52
N ASP A 75 3.74 11.98 8.20
CA ASP A 75 2.59 11.92 9.11
C ASP A 75 1.75 10.67 8.88
N GLY A 76 2.00 9.99 7.79
CA GLY A 76 1.41 8.70 7.44
C GLY A 76 2.12 8.09 6.24
N TYR A 77 1.83 6.83 5.96
CA TYR A 77 2.44 6.15 4.82
C TYR A 77 1.58 5.00 4.30
N PHE A 78 1.75 4.69 3.02
CA PHE A 78 1.35 3.44 2.39
C PHE A 78 2.42 2.40 2.66
N GLY A 79 2.06 1.25 3.21
CA GLY A 79 2.97 0.18 3.54
C GLY A 79 2.34 -1.20 3.45
N ASP A 80 3.00 -2.16 4.08
CA ASP A 80 2.52 -3.53 4.28
C ASP A 80 2.63 -3.90 5.75
N LEU A 81 1.99 -4.99 6.17
CA LEU A 81 1.97 -5.41 7.58
C LEU A 81 3.38 -5.71 8.12
N VAL A 82 4.26 -6.33 7.33
CA VAL A 82 5.63 -6.67 7.77
C VAL A 82 6.42 -5.41 8.07
N ALA A 83 6.49 -4.48 7.12
CA ALA A 83 7.18 -3.20 7.29
C ALA A 83 6.56 -2.38 8.43
N THR A 84 5.23 -2.37 8.54
CA THR A 84 4.50 -1.65 9.60
C THR A 84 4.88 -2.16 10.98
N TYR A 85 4.85 -3.46 11.21
CA TYR A 85 5.23 -4.04 12.50
C TYR A 85 6.70 -3.82 12.84
N LEU A 86 7.61 -3.85 11.86
CA LEU A 86 9.02 -3.50 12.09
C LEU A 86 9.18 -2.07 12.58
N LEU A 87 8.47 -1.10 11.98
CA LEU A 87 8.52 0.30 12.39
C LEU A 87 7.90 0.52 13.77
N ILE A 88 6.74 -0.06 14.05
CA ILE A 88 6.10 0.03 15.37
C ILE A 88 7.00 -0.58 16.45
N ASN A 89 7.59 -1.75 16.18
CA ASN A 89 8.52 -2.41 17.10
C ASN A 89 9.80 -1.59 17.37
N GLN A 90 10.16 -0.70 16.44
CA GLN A 90 11.25 0.27 16.59
C GLN A 90 10.82 1.57 17.28
N GLY A 91 9.57 1.67 17.74
CA GLY A 91 9.05 2.81 18.48
C GLY A 91 8.51 3.95 17.61
N VAL A 92 8.27 3.72 16.32
CA VAL A 92 7.60 4.71 15.47
C VAL A 92 6.15 4.85 15.91
N PRO A 93 5.68 6.05 16.31
CA PRO A 93 4.34 6.26 16.86
C PRO A 93 3.31 6.33 15.73
N MET A 94 2.85 5.18 15.28
CA MET A 94 1.87 5.07 14.19
C MET A 94 0.96 3.87 14.35
N ARG A 95 -0.20 3.93 13.70
CA ARG A 95 -1.20 2.86 13.69
C ARG A 95 -1.67 2.56 12.27
N ILE A 96 -2.10 1.34 12.05
CA ILE A 96 -2.81 0.91 10.84
C ILE A 96 -4.17 1.59 10.84
N ALA A 97 -4.39 2.44 9.85
CA ALA A 97 -5.65 3.17 9.66
C ALA A 97 -6.67 2.34 8.87
N LEU A 98 -6.21 1.61 7.87
CA LEU A 98 -7.04 0.72 7.04
C LEU A 98 -6.19 -0.24 6.20
N THR A 99 -6.83 -1.31 5.70
CA THR A 99 -6.33 -2.14 4.60
C THR A 99 -6.54 -1.42 3.28
N SER A 100 -5.48 -1.16 2.53
CA SER A 100 -5.56 -0.49 1.23
C SER A 100 -5.79 -1.49 0.10
N TRP A 101 -5.24 -2.70 0.22
CA TRP A 101 -5.47 -3.79 -0.72
C TRP A 101 -5.48 -5.16 -0.04
N ARG A 102 -6.42 -6.01 -0.47
CA ARG A 102 -6.47 -7.45 -0.16
C ARG A 102 -6.33 -8.24 -1.45
N THR A 103 -5.91 -9.50 -1.33
CA THR A 103 -6.00 -10.44 -2.45
C THR A 103 -7.43 -10.53 -2.95
N THR A 104 -7.60 -10.40 -4.26
CA THR A 104 -8.92 -10.37 -4.90
C THR A 104 -8.89 -11.28 -6.13
N PRO A 105 -9.69 -12.34 -6.20
CA PRO A 105 -9.75 -13.22 -7.36
C PRO A 105 -10.00 -12.45 -8.67
N GLY A 106 -9.23 -12.77 -9.71
CA GLY A 106 -9.27 -12.08 -11.00
C GLY A 106 -8.44 -10.79 -11.07
N TYR A 107 -7.85 -10.32 -9.93
CA TYR A 107 -7.05 -9.11 -9.86
C TYR A 107 -5.70 -9.38 -9.15
N PRO A 108 -4.78 -10.07 -9.81
CA PRO A 108 -3.47 -10.40 -9.23
C PRO A 108 -2.66 -9.12 -9.01
N MET A 109 -2.41 -8.77 -7.75
CA MET A 109 -1.57 -7.63 -7.38
C MET A 109 -0.09 -8.01 -7.36
N PHE A 110 0.20 -9.26 -7.00
CA PHE A 110 1.55 -9.82 -6.93
C PHE A 110 1.58 -11.21 -7.56
N GLY A 111 2.73 -11.56 -8.12
CA GLY A 111 2.94 -12.89 -8.67
C GLY A 111 4.42 -13.24 -8.85
N ILE A 112 4.69 -14.53 -8.96
CA ILE A 112 5.99 -15.06 -9.33
C ILE A 112 6.06 -15.10 -10.85
N ALA A 113 6.81 -14.17 -11.43
CA ALA A 113 7.12 -14.14 -12.85
C ALA A 113 8.31 -15.06 -13.16
N LEU A 114 8.29 -15.70 -14.30
CA LEU A 114 9.38 -16.50 -14.83
C LEU A 114 10.17 -15.71 -15.88
N SER A 115 11.47 -15.91 -15.92
CA SER A 115 12.32 -15.33 -16.97
C SER A 115 11.96 -15.90 -18.35
N PRO A 116 12.31 -15.24 -19.48
CA PRO A 116 12.05 -15.73 -20.82
C PRO A 116 12.57 -17.16 -21.05
N ALA A 117 13.74 -17.50 -20.52
CA ALA A 117 14.32 -18.86 -20.64
C ALA A 117 13.55 -19.91 -19.81
N ASN A 118 12.76 -19.50 -18.82
CA ASN A 118 12.01 -20.38 -17.93
C ASN A 118 10.49 -20.27 -18.09
N LYS A 119 9.98 -19.51 -19.07
CA LYS A 119 8.57 -19.07 -19.18
C LYS A 119 7.52 -20.20 -19.15
N ASP A 120 7.89 -21.39 -19.58
CA ASP A 120 7.00 -22.55 -19.72
C ASP A 120 7.25 -23.62 -18.62
N ARG A 121 8.09 -23.30 -17.60
CA ARG A 121 8.37 -24.23 -16.50
C ARG A 121 7.23 -24.26 -15.49
N ASP A 122 7.03 -25.42 -14.88
CA ASP A 122 6.12 -25.61 -13.76
C ASP A 122 6.81 -25.44 -12.39
N MET A 123 6.05 -25.57 -11.31
CA MET A 123 6.57 -25.42 -9.95
C MET A 123 7.64 -26.46 -9.62
N GLY A 124 7.50 -27.70 -10.10
CA GLY A 124 8.48 -28.77 -9.86
C GLY A 124 9.85 -28.45 -10.46
N ASP A 125 9.87 -27.90 -11.67
CA ASP A 125 11.07 -27.49 -12.39
C ASP A 125 11.82 -26.34 -11.71
N MET A 126 11.11 -25.58 -10.87
CA MET A 126 11.64 -24.40 -10.20
C MET A 126 12.30 -24.69 -8.84
N LYS A 127 12.32 -25.95 -8.40
CA LYS A 127 12.97 -26.34 -7.14
C LYS A 127 14.46 -25.99 -7.15
N GLY A 128 14.89 -25.23 -6.11
CA GLY A 128 16.28 -24.78 -5.95
C GLY A 128 16.72 -23.66 -6.89
N ARG A 129 15.86 -23.23 -7.83
CA ARG A 129 16.13 -22.10 -8.72
C ARG A 129 15.97 -20.76 -8.02
N THR A 130 16.55 -19.73 -8.61
CA THR A 130 16.55 -18.39 -8.02
C THR A 130 15.15 -17.75 -8.08
N LEU A 131 14.74 -17.15 -6.94
CA LEU A 131 13.61 -16.23 -6.84
C LEU A 131 14.10 -14.87 -6.34
N GLY A 132 14.10 -13.88 -7.23
CA GLY A 132 14.42 -12.49 -6.90
C GLY A 132 13.28 -11.83 -6.13
N LEU A 133 13.55 -11.31 -4.92
CA LEU A 133 12.57 -10.61 -4.09
C LEU A 133 13.26 -9.64 -3.11
N SER A 134 12.47 -8.95 -2.26
CA SER A 134 12.99 -8.23 -1.09
C SER A 134 12.77 -9.07 0.14
N LYS A 135 13.84 -9.43 0.85
CA LYS A 135 13.75 -10.14 2.13
C LYS A 135 13.24 -9.23 3.25
N SER A 136 12.74 -9.83 4.31
CA SER A 136 12.19 -9.12 5.48
C SER A 136 11.08 -8.11 5.10
N SER A 137 10.22 -8.49 4.15
CA SER A 137 9.13 -7.66 3.64
C SER A 137 7.94 -8.52 3.24
N VAL A 138 6.83 -7.90 2.84
CA VAL A 138 5.67 -8.61 2.29
C VAL A 138 6.03 -9.53 1.12
N MET A 139 7.09 -9.24 0.37
CA MET A 139 7.51 -10.09 -0.75
C MET A 139 8.00 -11.47 -0.28
N GLU A 140 8.78 -11.52 0.81
CA GLU A 140 9.22 -12.80 1.39
C GLU A 140 8.04 -13.54 2.04
N TYR A 141 7.17 -12.82 2.76
CA TYR A 141 5.97 -13.39 3.32
C TYR A 141 5.06 -14.00 2.25
N LEU A 142 4.84 -13.28 1.13
CA LEU A 142 4.07 -13.79 -0.01
C LEU A 142 4.71 -15.00 -0.68
N ALA A 143 6.04 -15.06 -0.79
CA ALA A 143 6.72 -16.22 -1.34
C ALA A 143 6.42 -17.48 -0.49
N ASP A 144 6.60 -17.38 0.83
CA ASP A 144 6.29 -18.47 1.76
C ASP A 144 4.81 -18.87 1.70
N LYS A 145 3.88 -17.89 1.65
CA LYS A 145 2.43 -18.15 1.53
C LYS A 145 2.04 -18.79 0.19
N MET A 146 2.71 -18.42 -0.90
CA MET A 146 2.51 -19.07 -2.20
C MET A 146 3.05 -20.48 -2.20
N GLU A 147 4.22 -20.75 -1.62
CA GLU A 147 4.76 -22.08 -1.44
C GLU A 147 3.79 -22.99 -0.66
N ASP A 148 3.26 -22.51 0.47
CA ASP A 148 2.27 -23.22 1.29
C ASP A 148 0.98 -23.51 0.48
N HIS A 149 0.45 -22.50 -0.24
CA HIS A 149 -0.78 -22.62 -1.03
C HIS A 149 -0.64 -23.62 -2.19
N LEU A 150 0.55 -23.69 -2.78
CA LEU A 150 0.86 -24.60 -3.91
C LEU A 150 1.30 -25.98 -3.46
N GLY A 151 1.33 -26.23 -2.14
CA GLY A 151 1.65 -27.53 -1.58
C GLY A 151 3.12 -27.94 -1.72
N VAL A 152 4.03 -26.97 -1.86
CA VAL A 152 5.47 -27.21 -1.84
C VAL A 152 6.06 -26.79 -0.49
N ASN A 153 7.21 -27.38 -0.13
CA ASN A 153 7.87 -27.00 1.12
C ASN A 153 8.42 -25.59 1.06
N ARG A 154 8.35 -24.85 2.16
CA ARG A 154 9.04 -23.56 2.30
C ARG A 154 10.54 -23.73 2.02
N GLY A 155 11.11 -22.76 1.31
CA GLY A 155 12.47 -22.86 0.80
C GLY A 155 12.57 -23.66 -0.50
N HIS A 156 11.46 -23.79 -1.23
CA HIS A 156 11.43 -24.37 -2.56
C HIS A 156 12.37 -23.63 -3.52
N PHE A 157 12.41 -22.30 -3.40
CA PHE A 157 13.31 -21.44 -4.18
C PHE A 157 14.59 -21.06 -3.42
N SER A 158 15.64 -20.77 -4.18
CA SER A 158 16.83 -20.06 -3.67
C SER A 158 16.59 -18.55 -3.71
N LEU A 159 16.35 -17.95 -2.54
CA LEU A 159 15.99 -16.53 -2.46
C LEU A 159 17.17 -15.60 -2.72
N LEU A 160 17.07 -14.71 -3.71
CA LEU A 160 18.04 -13.68 -4.04
C LEU A 160 17.50 -12.28 -3.68
N GLU A 161 18.23 -11.56 -2.80
CA GLU A 161 17.88 -10.21 -2.40
C GLU A 161 18.04 -9.21 -3.54
N ILE A 162 16.94 -8.63 -4.02
CA ILE A 162 16.92 -7.56 -5.04
C ILE A 162 15.88 -6.51 -4.62
N LYS A 163 16.28 -5.52 -3.82
CA LYS A 163 15.37 -4.51 -3.22
C LYS A 163 14.69 -3.60 -4.23
N LYS A 164 15.39 -3.20 -5.30
CA LYS A 164 14.84 -2.27 -6.29
C LYS A 164 14.02 -3.03 -7.34
N ILE A 165 12.69 -2.85 -7.31
CA ILE A 165 11.75 -3.57 -8.18
C ILE A 165 12.08 -3.41 -9.68
N PRO A 166 12.46 -2.22 -10.21
CA PRO A 166 12.86 -2.11 -11.63
C PRO A 166 14.11 -2.92 -11.98
N ILE A 167 15.09 -3.01 -11.06
CA ILE A 167 16.30 -3.84 -11.25
C ILE A 167 15.91 -5.31 -11.24
N ARG A 168 15.02 -5.73 -10.34
CA ARG A 168 14.49 -7.09 -10.27
C ARG A 168 13.86 -7.51 -11.59
N LEU A 169 12.99 -6.65 -12.17
CA LEU A 169 12.41 -6.89 -13.49
C LEU A 169 13.48 -6.98 -14.59
N GLN A 170 14.47 -6.08 -14.57
CA GLN A 170 15.55 -6.10 -15.56
C GLN A 170 16.35 -7.41 -15.50
N MET A 171 16.75 -7.85 -14.30
CA MET A 171 17.49 -9.11 -14.11
C MET A 171 16.66 -10.32 -14.55
N LEU A 172 15.33 -10.31 -14.29
CA LEU A 172 14.44 -11.35 -14.80
C LEU A 172 14.41 -11.39 -16.32
N MET A 173 14.23 -10.24 -16.98
CA MET A 173 14.11 -10.15 -18.43
C MET A 173 15.42 -10.39 -19.20
N THR A 174 16.53 -10.45 -18.49
CA THR A 174 17.87 -10.78 -19.03
C THR A 174 18.38 -12.15 -18.55
N ASP A 175 17.48 -12.99 -18.01
CA ASP A 175 17.77 -14.35 -17.52
C ASP A 175 18.89 -14.43 -16.45
N GLN A 176 19.13 -13.33 -15.73
CA GLN A 176 20.08 -13.29 -14.61
C GLN A 176 19.49 -13.90 -13.32
N VAL A 177 18.17 -14.04 -13.26
CA VAL A 177 17.44 -14.80 -12.25
C VAL A 177 16.39 -15.66 -12.96
N ASP A 178 16.09 -16.83 -12.40
CA ASP A 178 15.11 -17.76 -13.00
C ASP A 178 13.68 -17.26 -12.84
N SER A 179 13.39 -16.65 -11.69
CA SER A 179 12.08 -16.09 -11.37
C SER A 179 12.20 -14.84 -10.49
N ALA A 180 11.12 -14.07 -10.41
CA ALA A 180 11.05 -12.90 -9.54
C ALA A 180 9.64 -12.67 -9.02
N LEU A 181 9.50 -12.30 -7.76
CA LEU A 181 8.23 -11.85 -7.21
C LEU A 181 8.05 -10.37 -7.57
N LEU A 182 7.04 -10.08 -8.39
CA LEU A 182 6.77 -8.75 -8.93
C LEU A 182 5.37 -8.27 -8.55
N PRO A 183 5.22 -6.98 -8.22
CA PRO A 183 3.90 -6.34 -8.16
C PRO A 183 3.41 -5.98 -9.56
N GLU A 184 2.09 -5.80 -9.71
CA GLU A 184 1.56 -5.11 -10.88
C GLU A 184 1.94 -3.62 -10.90
N PRO A 185 2.12 -3.02 -12.05
CA PRO A 185 1.96 -3.55 -13.41
C PRO A 185 3.20 -4.26 -13.99
N LEU A 186 4.24 -4.49 -13.19
CA LEU A 186 5.49 -5.07 -13.66
C LEU A 186 5.39 -6.58 -13.92
N LEU A 187 4.47 -7.27 -13.23
CA LEU A 187 4.13 -8.67 -13.53
C LEU A 187 3.56 -8.78 -14.95
N SER A 188 2.59 -7.94 -15.30
CA SER A 188 2.02 -7.88 -16.65
C SER A 188 3.05 -7.46 -17.70
N LEU A 189 3.96 -6.55 -17.35
CA LEU A 189 5.04 -6.14 -18.25
C LEU A 189 6.03 -7.26 -18.50
N ALA A 190 6.35 -8.08 -17.50
CA ALA A 190 7.20 -9.27 -17.67
C ALA A 190 6.60 -10.25 -18.68
N ARG A 191 5.29 -10.53 -18.55
CA ARG A 191 4.55 -11.37 -19.53
C ARG A 191 4.62 -10.79 -20.94
N LEU A 192 4.32 -9.50 -21.08
CA LEU A 192 4.34 -8.82 -22.38
C LEU A 192 5.72 -8.87 -23.05
N LYS A 193 6.80 -8.91 -22.26
CA LYS A 193 8.18 -9.00 -22.73
C LYS A 193 8.67 -10.44 -22.95
N GLY A 194 7.80 -11.44 -22.88
CA GLY A 194 8.12 -12.83 -23.16
C GLY A 194 8.48 -13.68 -21.93
N GLY A 195 8.31 -13.17 -20.73
CA GLY A 195 8.36 -13.95 -19.49
C GLY A 195 7.09 -14.76 -19.26
N GLY A 196 7.16 -15.70 -18.31
CA GLY A 196 6.02 -16.50 -17.84
C GLY A 196 5.42 -15.94 -16.55
N THR A 197 4.32 -16.56 -16.09
CA THR A 197 3.78 -16.39 -14.73
C THR A 197 3.62 -17.78 -14.12
N LEU A 198 4.30 -18.03 -13.02
CA LEU A 198 4.26 -19.31 -12.31
C LEU A 198 3.07 -19.37 -11.35
N ALA A 199 2.85 -18.32 -10.60
CA ALA A 199 1.78 -18.22 -9.61
C ALA A 199 1.40 -16.75 -9.32
N THR A 200 0.17 -16.54 -8.86
CA THR A 200 -0.32 -15.22 -8.41
C THR A 200 -0.87 -15.30 -6.99
N ALA A 201 -0.85 -14.16 -6.28
CA ALA A 201 -1.32 -14.07 -4.89
C ALA A 201 -2.85 -13.96 -4.75
N GLU A 202 -3.59 -13.86 -5.84
CA GLU A 202 -5.02 -13.49 -5.86
C GLU A 202 -5.95 -14.44 -5.07
N LYS A 203 -5.49 -15.67 -4.80
CA LYS A 203 -6.26 -16.70 -4.08
C LYS A 203 -5.83 -16.92 -2.63
N LEU A 204 -4.91 -16.11 -2.10
CA LEU A 204 -4.38 -16.31 -0.75
C LEU A 204 -5.31 -15.82 0.37
N ASP A 205 -6.35 -15.05 0.04
CA ASP A 205 -7.33 -14.47 0.97
C ASP A 205 -6.69 -13.75 2.17
N MET A 206 -5.88 -12.75 1.89
CA MET A 206 -5.14 -12.02 2.92
C MET A 206 -5.00 -10.53 2.59
N PRO A 207 -4.84 -9.64 3.60
CA PRO A 207 -4.45 -8.25 3.38
C PRO A 207 -3.00 -8.18 2.88
N LEU A 208 -2.74 -7.36 1.88
CA LEU A 208 -1.41 -7.18 1.31
C LEU A 208 -0.78 -5.87 1.73
N THR A 209 -1.54 -4.78 1.62
CA THR A 209 -1.05 -3.44 1.90
C THR A 209 -2.00 -2.68 2.81
N VAL A 210 -1.44 -1.75 3.58
CA VAL A 210 -2.14 -0.95 4.57
C VAL A 210 -1.79 0.53 4.43
N LEU A 211 -2.68 1.39 4.89
CA LEU A 211 -2.39 2.80 5.14
C LEU A 211 -2.25 3.01 6.64
N CYS A 212 -1.19 3.70 7.03
CA CYS A 212 -0.92 4.02 8.42
C CYS A 212 -0.87 5.53 8.64
N LEU A 213 -1.27 5.97 9.82
CA LEU A 213 -1.20 7.35 10.27
C LEU A 213 -0.43 7.43 11.59
N HIS A 214 0.24 8.56 11.81
CA HIS A 214 0.87 8.87 13.09
C HIS A 214 -0.18 8.93 14.22
N ASP A 215 0.18 8.49 15.42
CA ASP A 215 -0.69 8.39 16.60
C ASP A 215 -1.45 9.69 16.92
N LYS A 216 -0.88 10.85 16.62
CA LYS A 216 -1.52 12.15 16.84
C LYS A 216 -2.89 12.31 16.16
N TYR A 217 -3.15 11.57 15.06
CA TYR A 217 -4.43 11.64 14.33
C TYR A 217 -5.53 10.80 14.96
N PHE A 218 -5.19 10.03 15.99
CA PHE A 218 -6.13 9.24 16.79
C PHE A 218 -6.39 9.87 18.18
N ALA A 219 -5.73 11.00 18.50
CA ALA A 219 -6.05 11.81 19.66
C ALA A 219 -7.32 12.64 19.43
N ASP A 220 -7.81 13.32 20.46
CA ASP A 220 -8.94 14.28 20.41
C ASP A 220 -10.16 13.69 19.68
N ASP A 221 -10.69 12.54 20.19
CA ASP A 221 -11.80 11.78 19.63
C ASP A 221 -11.54 11.27 18.19
N ALA A 222 -10.26 11.18 17.79
CA ALA A 222 -9.81 10.71 16.49
C ALA A 222 -10.40 11.49 15.29
N GLU A 223 -10.64 12.78 15.45
CA GLU A 223 -11.20 13.63 14.39
C GLU A 223 -10.35 13.59 13.13
N GLY A 224 -9.02 13.62 13.28
CA GLY A 224 -8.08 13.52 12.15
C GLY A 224 -8.23 12.23 11.37
N TYR A 225 -8.35 11.12 12.07
CA TYR A 225 -8.60 9.81 11.47
C TYR A 225 -9.96 9.76 10.77
N ALA A 226 -11.03 10.25 11.41
CA ALA A 226 -12.36 10.26 10.82
C ALA A 226 -12.43 11.05 9.51
N LYS A 227 -11.78 12.23 9.46
CA LYS A 227 -11.64 13.04 8.25
C LYS A 227 -10.88 12.29 7.14
N PHE A 228 -9.78 11.64 7.47
CA PHE A 228 -8.98 10.86 6.51
C PHE A 228 -9.80 9.70 5.93
N ILE A 229 -10.49 8.92 6.77
CA ILE A 229 -11.32 7.81 6.34
C ILE A 229 -12.47 8.27 5.44
N ALA A 230 -13.14 9.37 5.80
CA ALA A 230 -14.24 9.92 4.99
C ALA A 230 -13.77 10.30 3.58
N ALA A 231 -12.63 11.00 3.46
CA ALA A 231 -12.04 11.37 2.18
C ALA A 231 -11.61 10.13 1.36
N TYR A 232 -10.95 9.16 1.99
CA TYR A 232 -10.51 7.93 1.34
C TYR A 232 -11.69 7.08 0.85
N LYS A 233 -12.72 6.92 1.69
CA LYS A 233 -13.95 6.20 1.36
C LYS A 233 -14.65 6.80 0.13
N GLU A 234 -14.74 8.14 0.07
CA GLU A 234 -15.32 8.82 -1.11
C GLU A 234 -14.46 8.58 -2.36
N ALA A 235 -13.12 8.57 -2.25
CA ALA A 235 -12.24 8.27 -3.36
C ALA A 235 -12.42 6.84 -3.89
N VAL A 236 -12.53 5.85 -2.99
CA VAL A 236 -12.82 4.45 -3.36
C VAL A 236 -14.17 4.34 -4.06
N GLN A 237 -15.22 5.02 -3.53
CA GLN A 237 -16.53 5.02 -4.15
C GLN A 237 -16.50 5.61 -5.57
N ARG A 238 -15.79 6.73 -5.78
CA ARG A 238 -15.65 7.33 -7.12
C ARG A 238 -14.95 6.41 -8.11
N LEU A 239 -13.93 5.67 -7.63
CA LEU A 239 -13.25 4.65 -8.45
C LEU A 239 -14.19 3.52 -8.82
N ALA A 240 -15.04 3.06 -7.90
CA ALA A 240 -16.02 2.02 -8.17
C ALA A 240 -17.10 2.47 -9.18
N ASP A 241 -17.59 3.71 -9.02
CA ASP A 241 -18.67 4.25 -9.87
C ASP A 241 -18.19 4.58 -11.29
N SER A 242 -16.93 4.99 -11.46
CA SER A 242 -16.41 5.48 -12.74
C SER A 242 -14.92 5.16 -12.92
N PRO A 243 -14.50 3.88 -12.95
CA PRO A 243 -13.09 3.47 -12.98
C PRO A 243 -12.34 4.06 -14.19
N GLU A 244 -12.97 4.08 -15.37
CA GLU A 244 -12.34 4.55 -16.60
C GLU A 244 -11.99 6.05 -16.58
N LYS A 245 -12.70 6.86 -15.81
CA LYS A 245 -12.39 8.29 -15.59
C LYS A 245 -10.96 8.48 -15.05
N TYR A 246 -10.48 7.52 -14.25
CA TYR A 246 -9.20 7.61 -13.56
C TYR A 246 -8.07 6.83 -14.24
N ARG A 247 -8.31 6.22 -15.40
CA ARG A 247 -7.29 5.48 -16.16
C ARG A 247 -6.03 6.34 -16.45
N SER A 248 -6.24 7.58 -16.91
CA SER A 248 -5.12 8.50 -17.19
C SER A 248 -4.35 8.90 -15.93
N LEU A 249 -5.05 9.11 -14.81
CA LEU A 249 -4.42 9.36 -13.51
C LEU A 249 -3.58 8.16 -13.07
N MET A 250 -4.15 6.95 -13.12
CA MET A 250 -3.47 5.70 -12.80
C MET A 250 -2.20 5.53 -13.67
N ALA A 251 -2.32 5.70 -14.98
CA ALA A 251 -1.20 5.58 -15.90
C ALA A 251 -0.04 6.51 -15.53
N LYS A 252 -0.34 7.75 -15.16
CA LYS A 252 0.64 8.77 -14.80
C LYS A 252 1.23 8.54 -13.41
N THR A 253 0.40 8.29 -12.41
CA THR A 253 0.81 8.28 -11.00
C THR A 253 1.34 6.94 -10.54
N CYS A 254 0.82 5.82 -11.08
CA CYS A 254 1.24 4.46 -10.78
C CYS A 254 2.26 3.91 -11.78
N ARG A 255 2.76 4.75 -12.70
CA ARG A 255 3.79 4.41 -13.68
C ARG A 255 3.44 3.19 -14.54
N ILE A 256 2.19 3.11 -15.02
CA ILE A 256 1.79 2.05 -15.93
C ILE A 256 2.68 2.13 -17.18
N PRO A 257 3.36 1.05 -17.57
CA PRO A 257 4.19 1.03 -18.77
C PRO A 257 3.38 1.36 -20.04
N LYS A 258 3.94 2.16 -20.93
CA LYS A 258 3.27 2.58 -22.17
C LYS A 258 2.54 1.46 -22.92
N PRO A 259 3.14 0.26 -23.11
CA PRO A 259 2.45 -0.82 -23.82
C PRO A 259 1.21 -1.38 -23.12
N LEU A 260 1.04 -1.09 -21.82
CA LEU A 260 -0.09 -1.56 -21.01
C LEU A 260 -1.15 -0.49 -20.76
N MET A 261 -0.89 0.78 -21.11
CA MET A 261 -1.75 1.92 -20.71
C MET A 261 -3.21 1.78 -21.15
N SER A 262 -3.47 1.21 -22.33
CA SER A 262 -4.83 1.06 -22.87
C SER A 262 -5.58 -0.15 -22.30
N GLU A 263 -4.86 -1.18 -21.88
CA GLU A 263 -5.45 -2.49 -21.55
C GLU A 263 -5.39 -2.82 -20.05
N PHE A 264 -4.46 -2.19 -19.31
CA PHE A 264 -4.31 -2.47 -17.88
C PHE A 264 -5.58 -2.04 -17.13
N PRO A 265 -6.26 -2.95 -16.42
CA PRO A 265 -7.52 -2.65 -15.76
C PRO A 265 -7.33 -1.70 -14.57
N VAL A 266 -8.33 -0.85 -14.34
CA VAL A 266 -8.45 -0.18 -13.03
C VAL A 266 -9.02 -1.21 -12.06
N TYR A 267 -8.27 -1.53 -11.01
CA TYR A 267 -8.66 -2.56 -10.05
C TYR A 267 -9.80 -2.09 -9.14
N PRO A 268 -10.67 -3.00 -8.66
CA PRO A 268 -11.66 -2.67 -7.64
C PRO A 268 -10.96 -2.54 -6.28
N TYR A 269 -11.09 -1.38 -5.65
CA TYR A 269 -10.50 -1.16 -4.32
C TYR A 269 -11.50 -1.52 -3.23
N PRO A 270 -11.05 -2.18 -2.15
CA PRO A 270 -11.93 -2.50 -1.03
C PRO A 270 -12.36 -1.23 -0.30
N MET A 271 -13.58 -1.24 0.23
CA MET A 271 -13.99 -0.20 1.18
C MET A 271 -13.11 -0.28 2.43
N PRO A 272 -12.84 0.86 3.11
CA PRO A 272 -12.01 0.89 4.29
C PRO A 272 -12.43 -0.14 5.33
N SER A 273 -11.47 -0.96 5.75
CA SER A 273 -11.62 -1.93 6.84
C SER A 273 -10.27 -2.16 7.51
N LEU A 274 -10.25 -2.57 8.74
CA LEU A 274 -9.02 -3.03 9.40
C LEU A 274 -8.72 -4.48 9.04
N PRO A 275 -7.45 -4.92 9.10
CA PRO A 275 -7.14 -6.34 9.13
C PRO A 275 -7.77 -7.00 10.35
N SER A 276 -8.19 -8.24 10.25
CA SER A 276 -8.71 -9.01 11.38
C SER A 276 -7.59 -9.42 12.34
N ALA A 277 -7.94 -9.69 13.60
CA ALA A 277 -6.98 -10.19 14.59
C ALA A 277 -6.28 -11.49 14.14
N ALA A 278 -6.99 -12.38 13.44
CA ALA A 278 -6.42 -13.61 12.91
C ALA A 278 -5.36 -13.34 11.84
N GLU A 279 -5.59 -12.39 10.92
CA GLU A 279 -4.64 -12.00 9.88
C GLU A 279 -3.39 -11.34 10.48
N LEU A 280 -3.58 -10.50 11.50
CA LEU A 280 -2.47 -9.88 12.23
C LEU A 280 -1.65 -10.91 13.00
N ASP A 281 -2.31 -11.86 13.64
CA ASP A 281 -1.66 -12.94 14.36
C ASP A 281 -0.82 -13.82 13.42
N GLU A 282 -1.35 -14.13 12.24
CA GLU A 282 -0.67 -14.96 11.24
C GLU A 282 0.62 -14.31 10.75
N VAL A 283 0.57 -13.03 10.33
CA VAL A 283 1.77 -12.33 9.84
C VAL A 283 2.79 -12.15 10.96
N GLN A 284 2.38 -11.84 12.18
CA GLN A 284 3.28 -11.69 13.30
C GLN A 284 3.90 -13.04 13.73
N THR A 285 3.14 -14.14 13.67
CA THR A 285 3.68 -15.49 13.89
C THR A 285 4.82 -15.78 12.92
N TRP A 286 4.58 -15.55 11.63
CA TRP A 286 5.61 -15.68 10.60
C TRP A 286 6.83 -14.77 10.88
N MET A 287 6.61 -13.53 11.31
CA MET A 287 7.70 -12.60 11.63
C MET A 287 8.54 -13.07 12.82
N VAL A 288 7.91 -13.68 13.84
CA VAL A 288 8.62 -14.27 14.98
C VAL A 288 9.41 -15.50 14.55
N GLU A 289 8.83 -16.38 13.75
CA GLU A 289 9.50 -17.57 13.18
C GLU A 289 10.73 -17.18 12.34
N LYS A 290 10.65 -16.08 11.58
CA LYS A 290 11.76 -15.54 10.79
C LYS A 290 12.78 -14.74 11.62
N GLY A 291 12.53 -14.54 12.92
CA GLY A 291 13.40 -13.73 13.79
C GLY A 291 13.35 -12.23 13.52
N LEU A 292 12.32 -11.74 12.81
CA LEU A 292 12.09 -10.32 12.53
C LEU A 292 11.48 -9.60 13.73
N LEU A 293 10.68 -10.29 14.53
CA LEU A 293 10.17 -9.85 15.82
C LEU A 293 10.64 -10.81 16.91
N LYS A 294 10.94 -10.29 18.10
CA LYS A 294 11.21 -11.12 19.29
C LYS A 294 9.92 -11.58 19.94
N VAL A 295 8.93 -10.71 19.97
CA VAL A 295 7.58 -10.92 20.51
C VAL A 295 6.58 -10.20 19.61
N LYS A 296 5.34 -10.65 19.61
CA LYS A 296 4.25 -10.00 18.89
C LYS A 296 3.96 -8.62 19.48
N VAL A 297 3.64 -7.66 18.62
CA VAL A 297 3.16 -6.33 18.97
C VAL A 297 1.67 -6.45 19.32
N PRO A 298 1.18 -5.92 20.45
CA PRO A 298 -0.23 -5.94 20.78
C PRO A 298 -1.10 -5.17 19.74
N ASP A 299 -2.26 -5.75 19.40
CA ASP A 299 -3.15 -5.17 18.38
C ASP A 299 -3.61 -3.75 18.75
N GLU A 300 -3.85 -3.47 20.03
CA GLU A 300 -4.20 -2.15 20.54
C GLU A 300 -3.11 -1.09 20.32
N THR A 301 -1.87 -1.51 20.13
CA THR A 301 -0.75 -0.63 19.77
C THR A 301 -0.68 -0.40 18.26
N ALA A 302 -1.01 -1.42 17.48
CA ALA A 302 -0.81 -1.43 16.04
C ALA A 302 -2.02 -0.94 15.23
N LEU A 303 -3.24 -1.11 15.75
CA LEU A 303 -4.48 -0.77 15.05
C LEU A 303 -5.04 0.59 15.45
N SER A 304 -5.79 1.17 14.52
CA SER A 304 -6.74 2.23 14.84
C SER A 304 -7.67 1.78 15.98
N PRO A 305 -7.90 2.60 17.01
CA PRO A 305 -8.86 2.30 18.07
C PRO A 305 -10.32 2.40 17.59
N ILE A 306 -10.55 2.89 16.36
CA ILE A 306 -11.86 3.11 15.76
C ILE A 306 -11.93 2.33 14.45
N ILE A 307 -13.06 1.66 14.22
CA ILE A 307 -13.33 0.94 12.96
C ILE A 307 -13.68 1.97 11.87
N PRO A 308 -13.06 1.88 10.66
CA PRO A 308 -13.29 2.81 9.56
C PRO A 308 -14.70 2.77 8.95
#